data_b17cb1cab9845c81eb7c7ee7a17122d9
#
_entry.id   b17cb1cab9845c81eb7c7ee7a17122d9
#
_cell.length_a   1.000
_cell.length_b   1.000
_cell.length_c   1.000
_cell.angle_alpha   90.00
_cell.angle_beta   90.00
_cell.angle_gamma   90.00
#
_symmetry.space_group_name_H-M   'P 1'
#
loop_
_entity.id
_entity.type
_entity.pdbx_description
1 polymer ?
#
loop_
_entity_poly.entity_id
_entity_poly.type
_entity_poly.pdbx_seq_one_letter_code
_entity_poly.pdbx_strand_id
1 'polypeptide(L)'
;VNLSKLDTLHDIVGEIITTESMVIANPDLEGLELESFSKAARQLRKLTDELQDTVMSIRMVPLAGVFQKMGRIVRDMKIKLNKEAELVLEGETTEVDKSIVDNLNDPLMHLVRNCMDHGIEDDINVRIAEGKPEKGTVKLSAKHSAGEVIITVSDDGAGINCEKVLEKAKENGLLTKPESEYTTKEIQNMILLPGFSTNDTVTEYSGRGVGMDVVRSNIEQCGGTLTVESEEGKGSSFIIRIPLTLAIVEGMKLKVGSTIFTVPISSIKESLMVANNQLLNDTKQGEMIMIRGVCYPILRLHEKFNMPTEVTKLEDGILLLVDVGGKNVCLFADKLIGEQPVVVKPFPKYLSQYNIKAEGLSGCTVMGDGTISLIIDVNNLIG
;
A
#
# COMPACT_ATOMS: atom_id res chain seq x y z
N VAL A 1 -1.74 6.04 30.07
CA VAL A 1 -2.79 6.82 29.37
C VAL A 1 -3.75 5.85 28.72
N ASN A 2 -5.06 6.18 28.71
CA ASN A 2 -6.05 5.32 28.05
C ASN A 2 -5.86 5.41 26.51
N LEU A 3 -5.69 4.26 25.87
CA LEU A 3 -5.41 4.17 24.42
C LEU A 3 -6.50 4.88 23.59
N SER A 4 -7.78 4.71 23.97
CA SER A 4 -8.89 5.38 23.27
C SER A 4 -8.81 6.91 23.31
N LYS A 5 -8.22 7.50 24.36
CA LYS A 5 -8.01 8.95 24.43
C LYS A 5 -6.87 9.41 23.52
N LEU A 6 -5.86 8.56 23.33
CA LEU A 6 -4.78 8.83 22.38
C LEU A 6 -5.28 8.73 20.93
N ASP A 7 -6.17 7.75 20.64
CA ASP A 7 -6.81 7.65 19.33
C ASP A 7 -7.64 8.91 19.03
N THR A 8 -8.45 9.37 20.01
CA THR A 8 -9.23 10.60 19.87
C THR A 8 -8.33 11.82 19.66
N LEU A 9 -7.22 11.92 20.40
CA LEU A 9 -6.26 13.03 20.24
C LEU A 9 -5.63 13.03 18.85
N HIS A 10 -5.26 11.84 18.36
CA HIS A 10 -4.72 11.66 17.01
C HIS A 10 -5.72 12.09 15.93
N ASP A 11 -6.99 11.70 16.08
CA ASP A 11 -8.06 12.12 15.17
C ASP A 11 -8.25 13.64 15.13
N ILE A 12 -8.25 14.29 16.31
CA ILE A 12 -8.38 15.75 16.42
C ILE A 12 -7.19 16.45 15.74
N VAL A 13 -5.97 15.97 15.92
CA VAL A 13 -4.78 16.53 15.25
C VAL A 13 -4.91 16.40 13.72
N GLY A 14 -5.37 15.25 13.22
CA GLY A 14 -5.66 15.07 11.80
C GLY A 14 -6.70 16.06 11.27
N GLU A 15 -7.76 16.34 12.05
CA GLU A 15 -8.76 17.35 11.72
C GLU A 15 -8.20 18.77 11.72
N ILE A 16 -7.31 19.10 12.67
CA ILE A 16 -6.63 20.40 12.71
C ILE A 16 -5.78 20.59 11.45
N ILE A 17 -4.97 19.60 11.06
CA ILE A 17 -4.11 19.65 9.86
C ILE A 17 -4.96 19.86 8.60
N THR A 18 -6.06 19.12 8.48
CA THR A 18 -6.98 19.23 7.34
C THR A 18 -7.62 20.63 7.29
N THR A 19 -8.11 21.12 8.44
CA THR A 19 -8.75 22.43 8.54
C THR A 19 -7.76 23.56 8.26
N GLU A 20 -6.52 23.46 8.78
CA GLU A 20 -5.45 24.41 8.49
C GLU A 20 -5.18 24.49 6.99
N SER A 21 -5.04 23.33 6.32
CA SER A 21 -4.82 23.28 4.88
C SER A 21 -5.98 23.93 4.10
N MET A 22 -7.22 23.71 4.53
CA MET A 22 -8.40 24.35 3.91
C MET A 22 -8.42 25.88 4.09
N VAL A 23 -7.99 26.38 5.26
CA VAL A 23 -7.91 27.82 5.52
C VAL A 23 -6.82 28.45 4.68
N ILE A 24 -5.65 27.81 4.57
CA ILE A 24 -4.50 28.35 3.83
C ILE A 24 -4.75 28.31 2.30
N ALA A 25 -5.37 27.24 1.81
CA ALA A 25 -5.69 27.04 0.39
C ALA A 25 -7.11 27.46 0.03
N ASN A 26 -7.74 28.38 0.79
CA ASN A 26 -9.08 28.82 0.51
C ASN A 26 -9.13 29.60 -0.83
N PRO A 27 -9.99 29.24 -1.78
CA PRO A 27 -10.13 29.95 -3.06
C PRO A 27 -10.41 31.46 -2.92
N ASP A 28 -11.07 31.88 -1.84
CA ASP A 28 -11.34 33.30 -1.58
C ASP A 28 -10.06 34.13 -1.31
N LEU A 29 -8.93 33.47 -1.06
CA LEU A 29 -7.62 34.10 -0.86
C LEU A 29 -6.81 34.19 -2.17
N GLU A 30 -7.28 33.59 -3.26
CA GLU A 30 -6.57 33.56 -4.53
C GLU A 30 -6.43 34.96 -5.13
N GLY A 31 -5.22 35.32 -5.52
CA GLY A 31 -4.92 36.64 -6.08
C GLY A 31 -4.77 37.77 -5.06
N LEU A 32 -4.91 37.50 -3.75
CA LEU A 32 -4.71 38.48 -2.70
C LEU A 32 -3.26 38.46 -2.17
N GLU A 33 -2.61 39.60 -2.15
CA GLU A 33 -1.30 39.77 -1.49
C GLU A 33 -1.48 40.04 0.01
N LEU A 34 -1.56 38.95 0.81
CA LEU A 34 -1.80 38.99 2.25
C LEU A 34 -0.52 38.59 3.02
N GLU A 35 0.45 39.50 3.10
CA GLU A 35 1.77 39.20 3.69
C GLU A 35 1.67 38.77 5.17
N SER A 36 0.87 39.48 5.98
CA SER A 36 0.65 39.15 7.39
C SER A 36 -0.07 37.81 7.59
N PHE A 37 -1.06 37.50 6.73
CA PHE A 37 -1.73 36.20 6.72
C PHE A 37 -0.75 35.07 6.37
N SER A 38 0.04 35.24 5.29
CA SER A 38 1.03 34.23 4.87
C SER A 38 2.08 33.95 5.94
N LYS A 39 2.46 34.98 6.74
CA LYS A 39 3.37 34.80 7.88
C LYS A 39 2.69 34.02 9.01
N ALA A 40 1.44 34.36 9.34
CA ALA A 40 0.67 33.67 10.37
C ALA A 40 0.38 32.21 9.96
N ALA A 41 0.05 31.96 8.71
CA ALA A 41 -0.19 30.63 8.16
C ALA A 41 1.05 29.73 8.28
N ARG A 42 2.24 30.26 7.92
CA ARG A 42 3.50 29.53 8.12
C ARG A 42 3.79 29.21 9.59
N GLN A 43 3.49 30.15 10.49
CA GLN A 43 3.66 29.93 11.93
C GLN A 43 2.67 28.87 12.44
N LEU A 44 1.42 28.91 12.00
CA LEU A 44 0.40 27.91 12.35
C LEU A 44 0.85 26.53 11.91
N ARG A 45 1.25 26.35 10.63
CA ARG A 45 1.75 25.08 10.09
C ARG A 45 2.89 24.51 10.94
N LYS A 46 3.87 25.35 11.29
CA LYS A 46 4.97 24.91 12.14
C LYS A 46 4.49 24.38 13.50
N LEU A 47 3.53 25.06 14.13
CA LEU A 47 2.97 24.61 15.42
C LEU A 47 2.14 23.35 15.28
N THR A 48 1.42 23.19 14.19
CA THR A 48 0.63 21.98 13.89
C THR A 48 1.55 20.78 13.63
N ASP A 49 2.66 20.98 12.90
CA ASP A 49 3.68 19.95 12.69
C ASP A 49 4.33 19.51 14.01
N GLU A 50 4.72 20.47 14.87
CA GLU A 50 5.27 20.18 16.21
C GLU A 50 4.25 19.44 17.12
N LEU A 51 2.97 19.81 17.04
CA LEU A 51 1.90 19.13 17.76
C LEU A 51 1.74 17.69 17.25
N GLN A 52 1.72 17.49 15.94
CA GLN A 52 1.64 16.17 15.31
C GLN A 52 2.78 15.26 15.78
N ASP A 53 4.02 15.74 15.70
CA ASP A 53 5.21 14.99 16.13
C ASP A 53 5.13 14.61 17.62
N THR A 54 4.67 15.53 18.46
CA THR A 54 4.49 15.29 19.89
C THR A 54 3.45 14.22 20.17
N VAL A 55 2.29 14.29 19.51
CA VAL A 55 1.20 13.31 19.69
C VAL A 55 1.61 11.94 19.17
N MET A 56 2.32 11.90 18.01
CA MET A 56 2.86 10.65 17.48
C MET A 56 3.87 10.02 18.44
N SER A 57 4.79 10.80 19.03
CA SER A 57 5.79 10.29 19.97
C SER A 57 5.19 9.61 21.21
N ILE A 58 4.05 10.10 21.69
CA ILE A 58 3.35 9.51 22.86
C ILE A 58 2.82 8.09 22.57
N ARG A 59 2.55 7.79 21.29
CA ARG A 59 1.96 6.54 20.84
C ARG A 59 2.99 5.53 20.35
N MET A 60 4.24 5.95 20.21
CA MET A 60 5.34 5.10 19.76
C MET A 60 5.66 4.01 20.79
N VAL A 61 5.90 2.80 20.28
CA VAL A 61 6.31 1.63 21.08
C VAL A 61 7.46 0.90 20.37
N PRO A 62 8.42 0.32 21.10
CA PRO A 62 9.53 -0.39 20.51
C PRO A 62 9.08 -1.71 19.86
N LEU A 63 9.76 -2.09 18.79
CA LEU A 63 9.54 -3.34 18.05
C LEU A 63 10.00 -4.59 18.82
N ALA A 64 10.68 -4.45 19.95
CA ALA A 64 11.25 -5.53 20.74
C ALA A 64 10.27 -6.69 21.00
N GLY A 65 9.01 -6.38 21.33
CA GLY A 65 7.99 -7.39 21.59
C GLY A 65 7.63 -8.25 20.36
N VAL A 66 7.64 -7.65 19.17
CA VAL A 66 7.42 -8.37 17.90
C VAL A 66 8.63 -9.22 17.55
N PHE A 67 9.83 -8.64 17.64
CA PHE A 67 11.08 -9.30 17.32
C PHE A 67 11.31 -10.55 18.19
N GLN A 68 11.04 -10.48 19.48
CA GLN A 68 11.12 -11.63 20.38
C GLN A 68 10.18 -12.77 20.00
N LYS A 69 8.98 -12.45 19.47
CA LYS A 69 8.06 -13.50 18.95
C LYS A 69 8.67 -14.20 17.74
N MET A 70 9.35 -13.47 16.84
CA MET A 70 10.01 -14.07 15.67
C MET A 70 11.12 -15.04 16.09
N GLY A 71 11.83 -14.77 17.19
CA GLY A 71 12.81 -15.69 17.77
C GLY A 71 12.23 -17.04 18.19
N ARG A 72 10.98 -17.07 18.69
CA ARG A 72 10.28 -18.33 18.99
C ARG A 72 9.93 -19.09 17.72
N ILE A 73 9.43 -18.37 16.70
CA ILE A 73 9.03 -18.97 15.43
C ILE A 73 10.24 -19.63 14.74
N VAL A 74 11.38 -18.96 14.67
CA VAL A 74 12.61 -19.53 14.08
C VAL A 74 13.05 -20.78 14.84
N ARG A 75 12.98 -20.77 16.17
CA ARG A 75 13.32 -21.94 17.00
C ARG A 75 12.39 -23.13 16.70
N ASP A 76 11.09 -22.89 16.62
CA ASP A 76 10.10 -23.95 16.38
C ASP A 76 10.27 -24.52 14.96
N MET A 77 10.52 -23.64 13.96
CA MET A 77 10.75 -24.05 12.57
C MET A 77 12.06 -24.79 12.38
N LYS A 78 13.15 -24.39 13.08
CA LYS A 78 14.42 -25.08 13.07
C LYS A 78 14.25 -26.57 13.42
N ILE A 79 13.50 -26.86 14.48
CA ILE A 79 13.24 -28.24 14.93
C ILE A 79 12.37 -28.97 13.89
N LYS A 80 11.33 -28.33 13.41
CA LYS A 80 10.34 -28.92 12.51
C LYS A 80 10.89 -29.23 11.12
N LEU A 81 11.64 -28.28 10.55
CA LEU A 81 12.22 -28.40 9.21
C LEU A 81 13.58 -29.13 9.23
N ASN A 82 14.10 -29.45 10.43
CA ASN A 82 15.44 -30.02 10.60
C ASN A 82 16.54 -29.19 9.90
N LYS A 83 16.40 -27.84 9.93
CA LYS A 83 17.35 -26.89 9.32
C LYS A 83 18.16 -26.20 10.42
N GLU A 84 19.46 -26.09 10.21
CA GLU A 84 20.31 -25.29 11.10
C GLU A 84 20.29 -23.84 10.68
N ALA A 85 19.60 -23.00 11.47
CA ALA A 85 19.52 -21.56 11.23
C ALA A 85 19.55 -20.77 12.54
N GLU A 86 19.97 -19.52 12.48
CA GLU A 86 19.91 -18.57 13.59
C GLU A 86 19.18 -17.29 13.17
N LEU A 87 18.59 -16.63 14.16
CA LEU A 87 17.96 -15.33 13.98
C LEU A 87 18.85 -14.24 14.56
N VAL A 88 19.22 -13.27 13.72
CA VAL A 88 19.95 -12.06 14.12
C VAL A 88 18.96 -10.91 14.19
N LEU A 89 18.92 -10.21 15.32
CA LEU A 89 18.02 -9.07 15.56
C LEU A 89 18.84 -7.79 15.66
N GLU A 90 18.43 -6.76 14.91
CA GLU A 90 19.04 -5.43 14.97
C GLU A 90 17.97 -4.35 15.03
N GLY A 91 18.17 -3.33 15.87
CA GLY A 91 17.23 -2.21 15.98
C GLY A 91 15.92 -2.56 16.69
N GLU A 92 15.92 -3.47 17.65
CA GLU A 92 14.74 -3.83 18.45
C GLU A 92 14.15 -2.65 19.23
N THR A 93 14.96 -1.62 19.52
CA THR A 93 14.54 -0.37 20.18
C THR A 93 13.91 0.64 19.22
N THR A 94 13.86 0.35 17.91
CA THR A 94 13.18 1.23 16.95
C THR A 94 11.71 1.31 17.31
N GLU A 95 11.23 2.53 17.49
CA GLU A 95 9.86 2.81 17.89
C GLU A 95 8.97 3.03 16.67
N VAL A 96 7.76 2.50 16.72
CA VAL A 96 6.72 2.69 15.69
C VAL A 96 5.36 2.87 16.37
N ASP A 97 4.39 3.42 15.65
CA ASP A 97 3.03 3.56 16.17
C ASP A 97 2.46 2.19 16.60
N LYS A 98 1.75 2.19 17.72
CA LYS A 98 1.16 0.98 18.31
C LYS A 98 0.25 0.23 17.32
N SER A 99 -0.52 0.96 16.51
CA SER A 99 -1.41 0.33 15.50
C SER A 99 -0.62 -0.39 14.40
N ILE A 100 0.53 0.16 14.02
CA ILE A 100 1.46 -0.46 13.08
C ILE A 100 2.02 -1.75 13.67
N VAL A 101 2.47 -1.73 14.94
CA VAL A 101 2.98 -2.93 15.64
C VAL A 101 1.97 -4.07 15.64
N ASP A 102 0.71 -3.76 15.91
CA ASP A 102 -0.35 -4.77 15.96
C ASP A 102 -0.61 -5.41 14.57
N ASN A 103 -0.47 -4.64 13.50
CA ASN A 103 -0.64 -5.10 12.13
C ASN A 103 0.61 -5.77 11.52
N LEU A 104 1.80 -5.51 12.06
CA LEU A 104 3.06 -6.08 11.58
C LEU A 104 3.32 -7.52 12.03
N ASN A 105 2.68 -7.99 13.10
CA ASN A 105 2.96 -9.32 13.65
C ASN A 105 2.79 -10.43 12.60
N ASP A 106 1.66 -10.48 11.91
CA ASP A 106 1.35 -11.53 10.93
C ASP A 106 2.22 -11.43 9.66
N PRO A 107 2.40 -10.24 9.03
CA PRO A 107 3.37 -10.06 7.96
C PRO A 107 4.77 -10.53 8.29
N LEU A 108 5.35 -10.08 9.41
CA LEU A 108 6.72 -10.46 9.78
C LEU A 108 6.83 -11.95 10.08
N MET A 109 5.84 -12.54 10.73
CA MET A 109 5.79 -13.98 10.96
C MET A 109 5.82 -14.76 9.64
N HIS A 110 5.06 -14.31 8.63
CA HIS A 110 5.02 -14.96 7.33
C HIS A 110 6.35 -14.82 6.58
N LEU A 111 6.95 -13.63 6.57
CA LEU A 111 8.25 -13.39 5.94
C LEU A 111 9.35 -14.24 6.59
N VAL A 112 9.43 -14.27 7.92
CA VAL A 112 10.38 -15.11 8.65
C VAL A 112 10.17 -16.59 8.34
N ARG A 113 8.92 -17.06 8.23
CA ARG A 113 8.63 -18.43 7.81
C ARG A 113 9.11 -18.70 6.39
N ASN A 114 8.89 -17.78 5.46
CA ASN A 114 9.35 -17.95 4.07
C ASN A 114 10.88 -18.02 4.00
N CYS A 115 11.60 -17.18 4.75
CA CYS A 115 13.06 -17.29 4.86
C CYS A 115 13.51 -18.67 5.35
N MET A 116 12.84 -19.21 6.38
CA MET A 116 13.17 -20.52 6.96
C MET A 116 12.77 -21.70 6.03
N ASP A 117 11.61 -21.62 5.38
CA ASP A 117 11.05 -22.72 4.59
C ASP A 117 11.68 -22.77 3.19
N HIS A 118 11.71 -21.63 2.52
CA HIS A 118 12.10 -21.52 1.11
C HIS A 118 13.45 -20.82 0.89
N GLY A 119 13.88 -19.95 1.82
CA GLY A 119 15.13 -19.22 1.73
C GLY A 119 16.33 -20.13 2.06
N ILE A 120 16.37 -20.62 3.30
CA ILE A 120 17.48 -21.47 3.78
C ILE A 120 17.42 -22.84 3.11
N GLU A 121 18.55 -23.32 2.60
CA GLU A 121 18.72 -24.61 1.95
C GLU A 121 18.35 -25.78 2.87
N ASP A 122 17.71 -26.82 2.32
CA ASP A 122 17.34 -28.04 3.07
C ASP A 122 18.55 -28.91 3.40
N ASP A 123 19.54 -28.94 2.49
CA ASP A 123 20.76 -29.72 2.65
C ASP A 123 21.97 -28.81 2.99
N ILE A 124 22.55 -29.03 4.16
CA ILE A 124 23.72 -28.31 4.65
C ILE A 124 24.93 -28.45 3.70
N ASN A 125 25.03 -29.60 2.98
CA ASN A 125 26.13 -29.83 2.04
C ASN A 125 26.03 -28.88 0.83
N VAL A 126 24.83 -28.48 0.42
CA VAL A 126 24.65 -27.50 -0.66
C VAL A 126 25.22 -26.15 -0.23
N ARG A 127 24.93 -25.71 1.00
CA ARG A 127 25.45 -24.47 1.55
C ARG A 127 27.00 -24.48 1.63
N ILE A 128 27.55 -25.57 2.14
CA ILE A 128 29.03 -25.72 2.25
C ILE A 128 29.67 -25.69 0.87
N ALA A 129 29.08 -26.37 -0.11
CA ALA A 129 29.58 -26.38 -1.50
C ALA A 129 29.58 -25.00 -2.15
N GLU A 130 28.64 -24.13 -1.77
CA GLU A 130 28.56 -22.71 -2.18
C GLU A 130 29.48 -21.79 -1.34
N GLY A 131 30.23 -22.33 -0.39
CA GLY A 131 31.13 -21.57 0.48
C GLY A 131 30.46 -20.80 1.61
N LYS A 132 29.19 -21.14 1.93
CA LYS A 132 28.40 -20.55 3.02
C LYS A 132 28.68 -21.26 4.37
N PRO A 133 28.41 -20.59 5.51
CA PRO A 133 28.42 -21.23 6.82
C PRO A 133 27.39 -22.37 6.91
N GLU A 134 27.68 -23.37 7.73
CA GLU A 134 26.77 -24.49 8.01
C GLU A 134 25.39 -24.00 8.51
N LYS A 135 25.40 -22.99 9.38
CA LYS A 135 24.20 -22.35 9.87
C LYS A 135 23.72 -21.28 8.89
N GLY A 136 22.45 -21.37 8.48
CA GLY A 136 21.79 -20.30 7.82
C GLY A 136 21.50 -19.12 8.75
N THR A 137 21.47 -17.91 8.21
CA THR A 137 21.18 -16.70 8.97
C THR A 137 19.91 -16.08 8.46
N VAL A 138 18.91 -15.94 9.34
CA VAL A 138 17.76 -15.06 9.11
C VAL A 138 18.00 -13.79 9.92
N LYS A 139 17.97 -12.64 9.26
CA LYS A 139 18.21 -11.34 9.91
C LYS A 139 16.93 -10.51 9.86
N LEU A 140 16.51 -10.02 11.02
CA LEU A 140 15.41 -9.06 11.16
C LEU A 140 15.98 -7.76 11.71
N SER A 141 15.87 -6.69 10.93
CA SER A 141 16.42 -5.39 11.31
C SER A 141 15.39 -4.28 11.15
N ALA A 142 15.48 -3.25 12.00
CA ALA A 142 14.66 -2.05 11.89
C ALA A 142 15.51 -0.79 12.13
N LYS A 143 15.18 0.27 11.40
CA LYS A 143 15.80 1.58 11.58
C LYS A 143 14.88 2.70 11.12
N HIS A 144 15.07 3.89 11.70
CA HIS A 144 14.47 5.12 11.18
C HIS A 144 15.32 5.67 10.05
N SER A 145 14.68 6.12 8.98
CA SER A 145 15.35 6.75 7.84
C SER A 145 14.40 7.72 7.13
N ALA A 146 14.76 8.99 7.06
CA ALA A 146 14.03 10.01 6.29
C ALA A 146 12.49 10.06 6.55
N GLY A 147 12.08 9.98 7.81
CA GLY A 147 10.65 10.04 8.18
C GLY A 147 9.89 8.72 7.99
N GLU A 148 10.60 7.63 7.68
CA GLU A 148 10.07 6.28 7.57
C GLU A 148 10.72 5.33 8.58
N VAL A 149 10.02 4.27 8.94
CA VAL A 149 10.62 3.07 9.52
C VAL A 149 10.89 2.08 8.39
N ILE A 150 12.13 1.64 8.28
CA ILE A 150 12.54 0.57 7.37
C ILE A 150 12.73 -0.69 8.20
N ILE A 151 11.94 -1.72 7.93
CA ILE A 151 12.07 -3.04 8.52
C ILE A 151 12.52 -3.99 7.42
N THR A 152 13.61 -4.73 7.65
CA THR A 152 14.15 -5.68 6.68
C THR A 152 14.16 -7.07 7.28
N VAL A 153 13.57 -8.03 6.58
CA VAL A 153 13.70 -9.47 6.86
C VAL A 153 14.55 -10.05 5.74
N SER A 154 15.68 -10.63 6.08
CA SER A 154 16.58 -11.21 5.08
C SER A 154 17.10 -12.58 5.49
N ASP A 155 17.46 -13.39 4.51
CA ASP A 155 18.15 -14.66 4.66
C ASP A 155 19.43 -14.69 3.81
N ASP A 156 20.33 -15.57 4.16
CA ASP A 156 21.56 -15.90 3.40
C ASP A 156 21.42 -17.20 2.61
N GLY A 157 20.20 -17.56 2.25
CA GLY A 157 19.88 -18.82 1.61
C GLY A 157 20.06 -18.84 0.10
N ALA A 158 19.31 -19.69 -0.59
CA ALA A 158 19.45 -19.94 -2.03
C ALA A 158 19.09 -18.74 -2.92
N GLY A 159 18.35 -17.75 -2.38
CA GLY A 159 17.84 -16.65 -3.17
C GLY A 159 16.65 -17.04 -4.06
N ILE A 160 16.16 -16.08 -4.86
CA ILE A 160 15.02 -16.27 -5.75
C ILE A 160 15.52 -16.55 -7.17
N ASN A 161 15.16 -17.71 -7.70
CA ASN A 161 15.43 -18.06 -9.08
C ASN A 161 14.45 -17.32 -10.01
N CYS A 162 14.94 -16.31 -10.72
CA CYS A 162 14.13 -15.45 -11.60
C CYS A 162 13.53 -16.21 -12.79
N GLU A 163 14.18 -17.27 -13.30
CA GLU A 163 13.65 -18.05 -14.41
C GLU A 163 12.40 -18.80 -13.99
N LYS A 164 12.44 -19.46 -12.82
CA LYS A 164 11.27 -20.17 -12.27
C LYS A 164 10.13 -19.23 -11.93
N VAL A 165 10.44 -18.03 -11.41
CA VAL A 165 9.42 -17.01 -11.13
C VAL A 165 8.74 -16.56 -12.41
N LEU A 166 9.51 -16.29 -13.47
CA LEU A 166 8.99 -15.85 -14.77
C LEU A 166 8.12 -16.92 -15.43
N GLU A 167 8.59 -18.19 -15.41
CA GLU A 167 7.83 -19.34 -15.92
C GLU A 167 6.48 -19.49 -15.22
N LYS A 168 6.47 -19.43 -13.87
CA LYS A 168 5.24 -19.53 -13.09
C LYS A 168 4.32 -18.33 -13.29
N ALA A 169 4.86 -17.12 -13.42
CA ALA A 169 4.08 -15.94 -13.76
C ALA A 169 3.40 -16.07 -15.13
N LYS A 170 4.09 -16.70 -16.09
CA LYS A 170 3.53 -17.00 -17.41
C LYS A 170 2.40 -18.02 -17.34
N GLU A 171 2.58 -19.12 -16.61
CA GLU A 171 1.55 -20.15 -16.40
C GLU A 171 0.28 -19.57 -15.77
N ASN A 172 0.45 -18.64 -14.80
CA ASN A 172 -0.66 -17.98 -14.12
C ASN A 172 -1.25 -16.79 -14.90
N GLY A 173 -0.73 -16.48 -16.11
CA GLY A 173 -1.24 -15.39 -16.94
C GLY A 173 -0.98 -13.99 -16.37
N LEU A 174 0.03 -13.82 -15.51
CA LEU A 174 0.36 -12.56 -14.82
C LEU A 174 1.26 -11.63 -15.64
N LEU A 175 1.76 -12.09 -16.81
CA LEU A 175 2.62 -11.27 -17.64
C LEU A 175 1.80 -10.22 -18.41
N THR A 176 2.22 -8.96 -18.31
CA THR A 176 1.59 -7.81 -18.99
C THR A 176 2.39 -7.31 -20.20
N LYS A 177 3.64 -7.78 -20.35
CA LYS A 177 4.56 -7.43 -21.45
C LYS A 177 5.38 -8.66 -21.86
N PRO A 178 6.11 -8.64 -22.99
CA PRO A 178 6.99 -9.72 -23.39
C PRO A 178 8.04 -10.06 -22.32
N GLU A 179 8.36 -11.35 -22.17
CA GLU A 179 9.31 -11.86 -21.16
C GLU A 179 10.66 -11.13 -21.18
N SER A 180 11.17 -10.79 -22.38
CA SER A 180 12.45 -10.10 -22.56
C SER A 180 12.50 -8.66 -22.07
N GLU A 181 11.36 -8.05 -21.77
CA GLU A 181 11.24 -6.67 -21.32
C GLU A 181 11.18 -6.53 -19.79
N TYR A 182 11.16 -7.65 -19.05
CA TYR A 182 11.15 -7.62 -17.60
C TYR A 182 12.56 -7.49 -17.04
N THR A 183 12.73 -6.54 -16.14
CA THR A 183 13.96 -6.41 -15.34
C THR A 183 13.97 -7.43 -14.21
N THR A 184 15.17 -7.79 -13.72
CA THR A 184 15.31 -8.70 -12.57
C THR A 184 14.49 -8.26 -11.35
N LYS A 185 14.44 -6.96 -11.06
CA LYS A 185 13.63 -6.43 -9.96
C LYS A 185 12.13 -6.61 -10.17
N GLU A 186 11.65 -6.41 -11.38
CA GLU A 186 10.24 -6.65 -11.71
C GLU A 186 9.88 -8.12 -11.55
N ILE A 187 10.74 -9.03 -12.02
CA ILE A 187 10.53 -10.47 -11.87
C ILE A 187 10.48 -10.87 -10.38
N GLN A 188 11.44 -10.40 -9.58
CA GLN A 188 11.47 -10.69 -8.14
C GLN A 188 10.21 -10.19 -7.42
N ASN A 189 9.69 -9.02 -7.81
CA ASN A 189 8.47 -8.48 -7.21
C ASN A 189 7.17 -9.18 -7.70
N MET A 190 7.21 -10.03 -8.74
CA MET A 190 6.05 -10.83 -9.17
C MET A 190 5.56 -11.79 -8.07
N ILE A 191 6.43 -12.24 -7.17
CA ILE A 191 6.03 -13.10 -6.04
C ILE A 191 5.06 -12.42 -5.08
N LEU A 192 4.94 -11.08 -5.15
CA LEU A 192 4.00 -10.27 -4.36
C LEU A 192 2.65 -10.08 -5.06
N LEU A 193 2.49 -10.57 -6.30
CA LEU A 193 1.25 -10.42 -7.05
C LEU A 193 0.17 -11.38 -6.55
N PRO A 194 -1.10 -10.95 -6.56
CA PRO A 194 -2.21 -11.84 -6.24
C PRO A 194 -2.21 -13.09 -7.13
N GLY A 195 -2.41 -14.25 -6.51
CA GLY A 195 -2.44 -15.52 -7.23
C GLY A 195 -1.07 -16.10 -7.61
N PHE A 196 0.03 -15.49 -7.17
CA PHE A 196 1.39 -16.00 -7.39
C PHE A 196 1.81 -17.06 -6.35
N SER A 197 0.98 -17.91 -5.85
CA SER A 197 1.46 -18.92 -4.89
C SER A 197 2.41 -19.93 -5.57
N THR A 198 3.57 -20.19 -4.95
CA THR A 198 4.52 -21.20 -5.42
C THR A 198 4.13 -22.61 -5.01
N ASN A 199 3.19 -22.80 -4.11
CA ASN A 199 2.76 -24.11 -3.62
C ASN A 199 1.42 -24.52 -4.20
N ASP A 200 1.40 -25.63 -4.95
CA ASP A 200 0.18 -26.33 -5.42
C ASP A 200 -0.54 -27.07 -4.28
N THR A 201 0.07 -27.16 -3.09
CA THR A 201 -0.51 -27.76 -1.91
C THR A 201 -0.73 -26.73 -0.83
N VAL A 202 -1.99 -26.55 -0.42
CA VAL A 202 -2.36 -25.84 0.81
C VAL A 202 -1.68 -26.59 1.96
N THR A 203 -0.53 -26.08 2.43
CA THR A 203 0.12 -26.68 3.59
C THR A 203 -0.76 -26.43 4.82
N GLU A 204 -0.92 -27.45 5.63
CA GLU A 204 -1.77 -27.51 6.85
C GLU A 204 -1.52 -26.37 7.86
N TYR A 205 -0.49 -25.55 7.63
CA TYR A 205 -0.02 -24.47 8.51
C TYR A 205 -0.35 -23.05 8.02
N SER A 206 -0.78 -22.92 6.77
CA SER A 206 -1.36 -21.69 6.25
C SER A 206 -2.89 -21.75 6.39
N GLY A 207 -3.40 -22.06 7.57
CA GLY A 207 -4.83 -22.29 7.88
C GLY A 207 -5.82 -21.23 7.38
N ARG A 208 -5.38 -20.28 6.54
CA ARG A 208 -6.18 -19.27 5.87
C ARG A 208 -5.69 -18.96 4.44
N GLY A 209 -4.81 -19.78 3.81
CA GLY A 209 -4.31 -19.47 2.47
C GLY A 209 -3.58 -18.13 2.36
N VAL A 210 -2.73 -17.80 3.34
CA VAL A 210 -2.02 -16.51 3.39
C VAL A 210 -0.82 -16.58 2.45
N GLY A 211 -0.92 -15.95 1.29
CA GLY A 211 0.18 -15.75 0.34
C GLY A 211 0.96 -14.45 0.59
N MET A 212 1.97 -14.21 -0.23
CA MET A 212 2.76 -12.97 -0.18
C MET A 212 1.92 -11.73 -0.57
N ASP A 213 0.89 -11.89 -1.33
CA ASP A 213 -0.13 -10.89 -1.66
C ASP A 213 -0.86 -10.37 -0.41
N VAL A 214 -1.21 -11.26 0.53
CA VAL A 214 -1.81 -10.88 1.81
C VAL A 214 -0.82 -10.13 2.70
N VAL A 215 0.46 -10.55 2.71
CA VAL A 215 1.53 -9.82 3.41
C VAL A 215 1.64 -8.40 2.87
N ARG A 216 1.70 -8.25 1.55
CA ARG A 216 1.74 -6.96 0.87
C ARG A 216 0.52 -6.11 1.22
N SER A 217 -0.69 -6.67 1.10
CA SER A 217 -1.93 -5.96 1.42
C SER A 217 -1.96 -5.47 2.88
N ASN A 218 -1.48 -6.27 3.85
CA ASN A 218 -1.44 -5.85 5.25
C ASN A 218 -0.44 -4.70 5.50
N ILE A 219 0.68 -4.68 4.79
CA ILE A 219 1.67 -3.60 4.86
C ILE A 219 1.12 -2.33 4.21
N GLU A 220 0.46 -2.44 3.04
CA GLU A 220 -0.20 -1.32 2.36
C GLU A 220 -1.33 -0.73 3.22
N GLN A 221 -2.01 -1.52 4.06
CA GLN A 221 -2.99 -1.03 5.04
C GLN A 221 -2.40 -0.13 6.11
N CYS A 222 -1.10 -0.30 6.40
CA CYS A 222 -0.36 0.59 7.30
C CYS A 222 0.21 1.81 6.57
N GLY A 223 -0.17 2.03 5.30
CA GLY A 223 0.43 3.06 4.44
C GLY A 223 1.86 2.74 4.02
N GLY A 224 2.31 1.49 4.22
CA GLY A 224 3.66 1.06 3.89
C GLY A 224 3.77 0.43 2.51
N THR A 225 5.02 0.15 2.12
CA THR A 225 5.36 -0.57 0.89
C THR A 225 6.24 -1.77 1.21
N LEU A 226 6.10 -2.83 0.41
CA LEU A 226 6.94 -4.03 0.47
C LEU A 226 7.66 -4.20 -0.85
N THR A 227 8.99 -4.34 -0.79
CA THR A 227 9.84 -4.65 -1.94
C THR A 227 10.72 -5.85 -1.66
N VAL A 228 11.10 -6.56 -2.73
CA VAL A 228 11.95 -7.75 -2.64
C VAL A 228 13.22 -7.49 -3.43
N GLU A 229 14.35 -7.81 -2.82
CA GLU A 229 15.66 -7.83 -3.44
C GLU A 229 16.28 -9.19 -3.18
N SER A 230 16.81 -9.84 -4.21
CA SER A 230 17.42 -11.17 -4.08
C SER A 230 18.54 -11.36 -5.08
N GLU A 231 19.52 -12.15 -4.68
CA GLU A 231 20.59 -12.62 -5.55
C GLU A 231 20.70 -14.14 -5.37
N GLU A 232 20.60 -14.88 -6.50
CA GLU A 232 20.66 -16.33 -6.48
C GLU A 232 22.00 -16.79 -5.90
N GLY A 233 21.95 -17.73 -4.96
CA GLY A 233 23.11 -18.18 -4.20
C GLY A 233 23.57 -17.27 -3.06
N LYS A 234 22.94 -16.09 -2.84
CA LYS A 234 23.32 -15.18 -1.73
C LYS A 234 22.18 -14.89 -0.75
N GLY A 235 20.95 -15.20 -1.14
CA GLY A 235 19.78 -15.04 -0.31
C GLY A 235 18.82 -13.94 -0.78
N SER A 236 17.84 -13.64 0.08
CA SER A 236 16.77 -12.68 -0.23
C SER A 236 16.57 -11.66 0.89
N SER A 237 16.05 -10.50 0.54
CA SER A 237 15.71 -9.41 1.46
C SER A 237 14.33 -8.87 1.14
N PHE A 238 13.44 -8.89 2.13
CA PHE A 238 12.12 -8.29 2.10
C PHE A 238 12.19 -6.96 2.86
N ILE A 239 11.99 -5.85 2.15
CA ILE A 239 12.16 -4.51 2.69
C ILE A 239 10.78 -3.87 2.83
N ILE A 240 10.37 -3.63 4.07
CA ILE A 240 9.14 -2.93 4.43
C ILE A 240 9.49 -1.49 4.76
N ARG A 241 8.82 -0.54 4.12
CA ARG A 241 8.92 0.89 4.43
C ARG A 241 7.58 1.39 4.92
N ILE A 242 7.54 2.01 6.08
CA ILE A 242 6.31 2.53 6.68
C ILE A 242 6.54 3.99 7.07
N PRO A 243 5.74 4.93 6.57
CA PRO A 243 5.85 6.32 6.97
C PRO A 243 5.52 6.48 8.47
N LEU A 244 6.27 7.34 9.16
CA LEU A 244 6.04 7.68 10.58
C LEU A 244 4.98 8.77 10.76
N THR A 245 4.61 9.45 9.69
CA THR A 245 3.57 10.48 9.70
C THR A 245 2.19 9.87 9.46
N LEU A 246 1.14 10.61 9.81
CA LEU A 246 -0.20 10.31 9.32
C LEU A 246 -0.15 10.04 7.81
N ALA A 247 -0.85 9.01 7.34
CA ALA A 247 -1.01 8.78 5.92
C ALA A 247 -1.84 9.93 5.30
N ILE A 248 -1.18 11.06 5.09
CA ILE A 248 -1.76 12.18 4.37
C ILE A 248 -1.53 11.90 2.89
N VAL A 249 -2.61 11.79 2.16
CA VAL A 249 -2.60 11.59 0.71
C VAL A 249 -3.11 12.85 0.04
N GLU A 250 -2.32 13.39 -0.89
CA GLU A 250 -2.82 14.41 -1.80
C GLU A 250 -3.90 13.77 -2.68
N GLY A 251 -5.13 14.21 -2.48
CA GLY A 251 -6.30 13.60 -3.08
C GLY A 251 -7.07 14.53 -4.00
N MET A 252 -7.45 14.01 -5.17
CA MET A 252 -8.39 14.64 -6.08
C MET A 252 -9.80 14.23 -5.70
N LYS A 253 -10.63 15.20 -5.31
CA LYS A 253 -12.02 14.96 -4.90
C LYS A 253 -12.94 14.94 -6.10
N LEU A 254 -13.75 13.89 -6.20
CA LEU A 254 -14.77 13.67 -7.22
C LEU A 254 -16.13 13.56 -6.58
N LYS A 255 -17.13 14.07 -7.25
CA LYS A 255 -18.53 13.86 -6.88
C LYS A 255 -19.15 12.79 -7.79
N VAL A 256 -19.88 11.85 -7.18
CA VAL A 256 -20.72 10.86 -7.86
C VAL A 256 -22.04 10.78 -7.12
N GLY A 257 -23.11 11.26 -7.71
CA GLY A 257 -24.41 11.42 -7.04
C GLY A 257 -24.30 12.32 -5.80
N SER A 258 -24.63 11.77 -4.64
CA SER A 258 -24.50 12.45 -3.34
C SER A 258 -23.19 12.18 -2.61
N THR A 259 -22.33 11.30 -3.13
CA THR A 259 -21.12 10.84 -2.45
C THR A 259 -19.89 11.53 -3.01
N ILE A 260 -18.93 11.79 -2.12
CA ILE A 260 -17.60 12.30 -2.48
C ILE A 260 -16.62 11.13 -2.46
N PHE A 261 -15.85 11.01 -3.53
CA PHE A 261 -14.71 10.11 -3.63
C PHE A 261 -13.42 10.91 -3.69
N THR A 262 -12.36 10.33 -3.14
CA THR A 262 -11.01 10.86 -3.23
C THR A 262 -10.13 9.86 -3.98
N VAL A 263 -9.50 10.31 -5.06
CA VAL A 263 -8.51 9.54 -5.83
C VAL A 263 -7.12 10.07 -5.50
N PRO A 264 -6.14 9.23 -5.10
CA PRO A 264 -4.77 9.69 -4.89
C PRO A 264 -4.20 10.34 -6.16
N ILE A 265 -3.65 11.55 -6.03
CA ILE A 265 -3.10 12.31 -7.18
C ILE A 265 -1.95 11.52 -7.85
N SER A 266 -1.19 10.76 -7.06
CA SER A 266 -0.12 9.90 -7.58
C SER A 266 -0.57 8.85 -8.59
N SER A 267 -1.86 8.47 -8.57
CA SER A 267 -2.46 7.52 -9.52
C SER A 267 -3.04 8.21 -10.76
N ILE A 268 -3.16 9.54 -10.78
CA ILE A 268 -3.81 10.31 -11.85
C ILE A 268 -2.77 10.77 -12.85
N LYS A 269 -2.96 10.48 -14.13
CA LYS A 269 -2.13 10.98 -15.23
C LYS A 269 -2.64 12.30 -15.80
N GLU A 270 -3.95 12.38 -16.04
CA GLU A 270 -4.61 13.61 -16.51
C GLU A 270 -6.12 13.57 -16.24
N SER A 271 -6.74 14.74 -16.24
CA SER A 271 -8.18 14.93 -16.19
C SER A 271 -8.69 15.50 -17.50
N LEU A 272 -9.84 15.05 -18.00
CA LEU A 272 -10.34 15.32 -19.33
C LEU A 272 -11.85 15.62 -19.29
N MET A 273 -12.28 16.60 -20.05
CA MET A 273 -13.67 16.74 -20.46
C MET A 273 -13.85 16.10 -21.84
N VAL A 274 -14.93 15.33 -22.00
CA VAL A 274 -15.16 14.57 -23.24
C VAL A 274 -15.82 15.46 -24.31
N ALA A 275 -15.20 15.53 -25.50
CA ALA A 275 -15.89 16.02 -26.68
C ALA A 275 -16.50 14.87 -27.47
N ASN A 276 -17.72 15.08 -27.99
CA ASN A 276 -18.60 14.04 -28.62
C ASN A 276 -18.00 13.12 -29.69
N ASN A 277 -16.81 13.39 -30.20
CA ASN A 277 -16.20 12.63 -31.32
C ASN A 277 -15.16 11.59 -30.91
N GLN A 278 -15.00 11.31 -29.60
CA GLN A 278 -13.93 10.47 -29.08
C GLN A 278 -14.38 9.12 -28.51
N LEU A 279 -15.71 8.86 -28.50
CA LEU A 279 -16.30 7.65 -27.95
C LEU A 279 -16.28 6.51 -28.94
N LEU A 280 -15.84 5.35 -28.49
CA LEU A 280 -15.87 4.08 -29.22
C LEU A 280 -16.55 3.04 -28.33
N ASN A 281 -17.50 2.31 -28.90
CA ASN A 281 -18.10 1.16 -28.22
C ASN A 281 -17.50 -0.14 -28.79
N ASP A 282 -16.73 -0.85 -27.97
CA ASP A 282 -16.23 -2.19 -28.31
C ASP A 282 -17.19 -3.24 -27.73
N THR A 283 -17.58 -4.20 -28.57
CA THR A 283 -18.50 -5.29 -28.19
C THR A 283 -17.93 -6.26 -27.14
N LYS A 284 -16.61 -6.23 -26.90
CA LYS A 284 -15.91 -7.11 -25.95
C LYS A 284 -15.37 -6.37 -24.70
N GLN A 285 -15.03 -5.10 -24.83
CA GLN A 285 -14.36 -4.32 -23.76
C GLN A 285 -15.23 -3.18 -23.18
N GLY A 286 -16.45 -3.02 -23.68
CA GLY A 286 -17.37 -1.99 -23.22
C GLY A 286 -17.08 -0.61 -23.81
N GLU A 287 -17.38 0.46 -23.05
CA GLU A 287 -17.14 1.84 -23.47
C GLU A 287 -15.65 2.18 -23.44
N MET A 288 -15.17 2.75 -24.52
CA MET A 288 -13.78 3.18 -24.66
C MET A 288 -13.72 4.64 -25.15
N ILE A 289 -12.66 5.33 -24.76
CA ILE A 289 -12.37 6.68 -25.27
C ILE A 289 -11.01 6.69 -25.96
N MET A 290 -10.95 7.39 -27.10
CA MET A 290 -9.70 7.65 -27.80
C MET A 290 -9.06 8.97 -27.32
N ILE A 291 -7.91 8.90 -26.67
CA ILE A 291 -7.12 10.04 -26.23
C ILE A 291 -5.78 10.00 -26.97
N ARG A 292 -5.49 11.04 -27.78
CA ARG A 292 -4.21 11.16 -28.53
C ARG A 292 -3.85 9.92 -29.34
N GLY A 293 -4.87 9.25 -29.92
CA GLY A 293 -4.67 8.05 -30.75
C GLY A 293 -4.54 6.74 -30.00
N VAL A 294 -4.68 6.74 -28.69
CA VAL A 294 -4.70 5.53 -27.85
C VAL A 294 -6.10 5.34 -27.25
N CYS A 295 -6.62 4.11 -27.29
CA CYS A 295 -7.93 3.78 -26.73
C CYS A 295 -7.80 3.32 -25.28
N TYR A 296 -8.62 3.90 -24.40
CA TYR A 296 -8.67 3.57 -22.99
C TYR A 296 -10.09 3.13 -22.59
N PRO A 297 -10.24 2.08 -21.78
CA PRO A 297 -11.54 1.69 -21.26
C PRO A 297 -12.06 2.72 -20.27
N ILE A 298 -13.39 2.89 -20.22
CA ILE A 298 -14.06 3.79 -19.28
C ILE A 298 -14.71 2.95 -18.19
N LEU A 299 -14.42 3.30 -16.93
CA LEU A 299 -15.09 2.77 -15.75
C LEU A 299 -15.99 3.85 -15.17
N ARG A 300 -17.29 3.64 -15.20
CA ARG A 300 -18.28 4.52 -14.61
C ARG A 300 -18.39 4.26 -13.11
N LEU A 301 -17.94 5.21 -12.27
CA LEU A 301 -17.92 5.03 -10.82
C LEU A 301 -19.33 4.83 -10.25
N HIS A 302 -20.36 5.50 -10.81
CA HIS A 302 -21.74 5.32 -10.36
C HIS A 302 -22.27 3.89 -10.64
N GLU A 303 -21.89 3.26 -11.74
CA GLU A 303 -22.23 1.87 -12.03
C GLU A 303 -21.45 0.90 -11.15
N LYS A 304 -20.13 1.11 -11.02
CA LYS A 304 -19.24 0.28 -10.21
C LYS A 304 -19.71 0.19 -8.75
N PHE A 305 -20.13 1.33 -8.18
CA PHE A 305 -20.57 1.40 -6.79
C PHE A 305 -22.10 1.39 -6.62
N ASN A 306 -22.84 1.14 -7.70
CA ASN A 306 -24.30 1.09 -7.74
C ASN A 306 -24.96 2.33 -7.10
N MET A 307 -24.52 3.52 -7.53
CA MET A 307 -24.95 4.80 -6.95
C MET A 307 -25.87 5.56 -7.93
N PRO A 308 -26.96 6.15 -7.45
CA PRO A 308 -27.82 6.97 -8.30
C PRO A 308 -27.12 8.29 -8.63
N THR A 309 -27.13 8.66 -9.91
CA THR A 309 -26.68 9.97 -10.41
C THR A 309 -27.58 10.45 -11.56
N GLU A 310 -27.66 11.78 -11.72
CA GLU A 310 -28.29 12.40 -12.87
C GLU A 310 -27.34 12.55 -14.06
N VAL A 311 -26.01 12.45 -13.81
CA VAL A 311 -24.95 12.62 -14.82
C VAL A 311 -24.59 11.26 -15.41
N THR A 312 -25.30 10.88 -16.48
CA THR A 312 -25.07 9.61 -17.18
C THR A 312 -24.33 9.77 -18.50
N LYS A 313 -24.39 10.97 -19.10
CA LYS A 313 -23.66 11.25 -20.33
C LYS A 313 -22.23 11.68 -20.03
N LEU A 314 -21.29 11.16 -20.81
CA LEU A 314 -19.86 11.46 -20.61
C LEU A 314 -19.51 12.93 -20.85
N GLU A 315 -20.26 13.62 -21.71
CA GLU A 315 -20.11 15.05 -22.00
C GLU A 315 -20.51 15.96 -20.82
N ASP A 316 -21.37 15.46 -19.91
CA ASP A 316 -21.86 16.21 -18.75
C ASP A 316 -21.00 15.97 -17.48
N GLY A 317 -20.05 15.03 -17.55
CA GLY A 317 -19.16 14.68 -16.44
C GLY A 317 -17.68 14.89 -16.73
N ILE A 318 -16.83 14.25 -15.94
CA ILE A 318 -15.38 14.31 -16.07
C ILE A 318 -14.76 12.93 -16.12
N LEU A 319 -13.70 12.78 -16.88
CA LEU A 319 -12.87 11.60 -16.94
C LEU A 319 -11.51 11.85 -16.28
N LEU A 320 -11.08 10.94 -15.43
CA LEU A 320 -9.72 10.89 -14.91
C LEU A 320 -9.00 9.70 -15.50
N LEU A 321 -7.92 9.94 -16.24
CA LEU A 321 -7.03 8.88 -16.71
C LEU A 321 -6.11 8.48 -15.56
N VAL A 322 -6.24 7.23 -15.10
CA VAL A 322 -5.48 6.67 -13.98
C VAL A 322 -4.64 5.48 -14.43
N ASP A 323 -3.56 5.23 -13.69
CA ASP A 323 -2.69 4.06 -13.88
C ASP A 323 -3.07 2.96 -12.89
N VAL A 324 -3.44 1.80 -13.42
CA VAL A 324 -3.81 0.61 -12.66
C VAL A 324 -2.77 -0.48 -12.94
N GLY A 325 -1.70 -0.52 -12.15
CA GLY A 325 -0.67 -1.54 -12.30
C GLY A 325 -0.03 -1.61 -13.70
N GLY A 326 0.19 -0.45 -14.34
CA GLY A 326 0.73 -0.34 -15.69
C GLY A 326 -0.32 -0.34 -16.81
N LYS A 327 -1.61 -0.52 -16.50
CA LYS A 327 -2.72 -0.34 -17.43
C LYS A 327 -3.43 1.00 -17.15
N ASN A 328 -3.74 1.73 -18.19
CA ASN A 328 -4.45 3.00 -18.06
C ASN A 328 -5.94 2.81 -18.24
N VAL A 329 -6.73 3.43 -17.37
CA VAL A 329 -8.19 3.40 -17.37
C VAL A 329 -8.74 4.79 -17.13
N CYS A 330 -9.87 5.14 -17.73
CA CYS A 330 -10.57 6.39 -17.49
C CYS A 330 -11.67 6.18 -16.45
N LEU A 331 -11.58 6.83 -15.30
CA LEU A 331 -12.65 6.87 -14.30
C LEU A 331 -13.62 7.99 -14.66
N PHE A 332 -14.91 7.65 -14.79
CA PHE A 332 -15.95 8.64 -15.03
C PHE A 332 -16.65 9.03 -13.72
N ALA A 333 -16.75 10.33 -13.47
CA ALA A 333 -17.44 10.93 -12.34
C ALA A 333 -18.29 12.13 -12.78
N ASP A 334 -19.24 12.53 -11.93
CA ASP A 334 -20.16 13.64 -12.24
C ASP A 334 -19.42 14.98 -12.30
N LYS A 335 -18.54 15.23 -11.32
CA LYS A 335 -17.83 16.51 -11.20
C LYS A 335 -16.50 16.35 -10.46
N LEU A 336 -15.51 17.12 -10.90
CA LEU A 336 -14.28 17.40 -10.17
C LEU A 336 -14.54 18.52 -9.15
N ILE A 337 -14.25 18.27 -7.87
CA ILE A 337 -14.42 19.28 -6.81
C ILE A 337 -13.12 20.08 -6.63
N GLY A 338 -11.98 19.39 -6.63
CA GLY A 338 -10.65 20.01 -6.44
C GLY A 338 -9.67 19.09 -5.73
N GLU A 339 -8.48 19.60 -5.50
CA GLU A 339 -7.38 18.92 -4.81
C GLU A 339 -7.38 19.29 -3.33
N GLN A 340 -7.10 18.32 -2.49
CA GLN A 340 -6.95 18.54 -1.05
C GLN A 340 -6.13 17.42 -0.42
N PRO A 341 -5.18 17.75 0.48
CA PRO A 341 -4.57 16.75 1.35
C PRO A 341 -5.64 16.18 2.29
N VAL A 342 -5.70 14.86 2.38
CA VAL A 342 -6.65 14.13 3.22
C VAL A 342 -5.94 13.11 4.09
N VAL A 343 -6.39 12.99 5.34
CA VAL A 343 -5.91 11.95 6.26
C VAL A 343 -6.68 10.66 5.97
N VAL A 344 -5.96 9.62 5.57
CA VAL A 344 -6.55 8.32 5.30
C VAL A 344 -6.89 7.61 6.61
N LYS A 345 -8.16 7.31 6.82
CA LYS A 345 -8.65 6.48 7.94
C LYS A 345 -9.05 5.11 7.40
N PRO A 346 -8.54 4.00 7.97
CA PRO A 346 -8.97 2.67 7.57
C PRO A 346 -10.44 2.45 7.94
N PHE A 347 -11.12 1.60 7.18
CA PHE A 347 -12.49 1.23 7.53
C PHE A 347 -12.55 0.50 8.87
N PRO A 348 -13.60 0.74 9.69
CA PRO A 348 -13.82 0.02 10.94
C PRO A 348 -13.86 -1.49 10.71
N LYS A 349 -13.30 -2.28 11.65
CA LYS A 349 -13.18 -3.75 11.52
C LYS A 349 -14.49 -4.47 11.23
N TYR A 350 -15.65 -3.96 11.69
CA TYR A 350 -16.95 -4.57 11.41
C TYR A 350 -17.36 -4.46 9.92
N LEU A 351 -16.76 -3.57 9.14
CA LEU A 351 -16.98 -3.46 7.70
C LEU A 351 -16.10 -4.41 6.89
N SER A 352 -15.05 -4.97 7.46
CA SER A 352 -14.13 -5.87 6.74
C SER A 352 -14.82 -7.16 6.23
N GLN A 353 -15.91 -7.58 6.85
CA GLN A 353 -16.72 -8.73 6.41
C GLN A 353 -17.39 -8.50 5.02
N TYR A 354 -17.53 -7.25 4.57
CA TYR A 354 -18.16 -6.90 3.28
C TYR A 354 -17.17 -6.80 2.12
N ASN A 355 -15.91 -7.19 2.33
CA ASN A 355 -14.86 -7.22 1.29
C ASN A 355 -14.67 -5.89 0.53
N ILE A 356 -14.90 -4.75 1.20
CA ILE A 356 -14.92 -3.40 0.63
C ILE A 356 -13.66 -3.07 -0.17
N LYS A 357 -12.51 -3.64 0.22
CA LYS A 357 -11.24 -3.44 -0.49
C LYS A 357 -11.22 -4.09 -1.87
N ALA A 358 -11.78 -5.29 -1.99
CA ALA A 358 -11.88 -5.95 -3.29
C ALA A 358 -12.83 -5.20 -4.25
N GLU A 359 -13.65 -4.30 -3.72
CA GLU A 359 -14.48 -3.41 -4.54
C GLU A 359 -13.77 -2.13 -4.97
N GLY A 360 -12.50 -1.92 -4.55
CA GLY A 360 -11.68 -0.79 -4.98
C GLY A 360 -11.73 0.42 -4.03
N LEU A 361 -11.93 0.21 -2.73
CA LEU A 361 -11.89 1.26 -1.70
C LEU A 361 -10.81 0.95 -0.66
N SER A 362 -9.89 1.89 -0.41
CA SER A 362 -8.79 1.73 0.55
C SER A 362 -9.10 2.25 1.95
N GLY A 363 -10.02 3.18 2.08
CA GLY A 363 -10.37 3.81 3.35
C GLY A 363 -11.37 4.96 3.17
N CYS A 364 -11.45 5.80 4.20
CA CYS A 364 -12.26 7.01 4.15
C CYS A 364 -11.52 8.18 4.81
N THR A 365 -12.01 9.38 4.56
CA THR A 365 -11.59 10.59 5.27
C THR A 365 -12.82 11.39 5.68
N VAL A 366 -12.70 12.15 6.77
CA VAL A 366 -13.72 13.11 7.19
C VAL A 366 -13.29 14.47 6.68
N MET A 367 -14.15 15.09 5.92
CA MET A 367 -13.93 16.43 5.36
C MET A 367 -14.20 17.51 6.42
N GLY A 368 -13.70 18.73 6.21
CA GLY A 368 -13.88 19.83 7.16
C GLY A 368 -15.34 20.26 7.39
N ASP A 369 -16.25 19.92 6.50
CA ASP A 369 -17.69 20.11 6.63
C ASP A 369 -18.41 18.94 7.33
N GLY A 370 -17.64 17.93 7.79
CA GLY A 370 -18.15 16.73 8.44
C GLY A 370 -18.64 15.65 7.46
N THR A 371 -18.58 15.87 6.15
CA THR A 371 -18.91 14.84 5.16
C THR A 371 -17.79 13.78 5.08
N ILE A 372 -18.18 12.55 4.73
CA ILE A 372 -17.22 11.46 4.55
C ILE A 372 -16.91 11.34 3.05
N SER A 373 -15.62 11.32 2.72
CA SER A 373 -15.12 10.96 1.40
C SER A 373 -14.53 9.56 1.41
N LEU A 374 -14.89 8.75 0.43
CA LEU A 374 -14.36 7.39 0.25
C LEU A 374 -13.09 7.45 -0.60
N ILE A 375 -12.02 6.78 -0.15
CA ILE A 375 -10.74 6.81 -0.85
C ILE A 375 -10.68 5.63 -1.81
N ILE A 376 -10.51 5.91 -3.09
CA ILE A 376 -10.42 4.91 -4.15
C ILE A 376 -9.03 4.27 -4.13
N ASP A 377 -9.02 2.94 -4.09
CA ASP A 377 -7.85 2.12 -4.39
C ASP A 377 -7.87 1.78 -5.87
N VAL A 378 -7.10 2.56 -6.63
CA VAL A 378 -7.07 2.45 -8.09
C VAL A 378 -6.59 1.07 -8.54
N ASN A 379 -5.66 0.45 -7.80
CA ASN A 379 -5.11 -0.87 -8.16
C ASN A 379 -6.12 -2.01 -7.99
N ASN A 380 -7.02 -1.90 -7.00
CA ASN A 380 -8.06 -2.90 -6.71
C ASN A 380 -9.43 -2.56 -7.32
N LEU A 381 -9.54 -1.44 -8.05
CA LEU A 381 -10.80 -0.99 -8.64
C LEU A 381 -11.25 -1.85 -9.83
N ILE A 382 -10.26 -2.44 -10.52
CA ILE A 382 -10.44 -3.28 -11.70
C ILE A 382 -9.91 -4.67 -11.33
N GLY A 383 -10.78 -5.48 -10.77
CA GLY A 383 -10.56 -6.87 -10.42
C GLY A 383 -10.97 -7.81 -11.54
#